data_4bacb0445de3e2eec8c924c109603fbd
#
_entry.id   4bacb0445de3e2eec8c924c109603fbd
#
_cell.length_a   1.000
_cell.length_b   1.000
_cell.length_c   1.000
_cell.angle_alpha   90.00
_cell.angle_beta   90.00
_cell.angle_gamma   90.00
#
_symmetry.space_group_name_H-M   'P 1'
#
loop_
_entity.id
_entity.type
_entity.pdbx_description
1 polymer ?
#
loop_
_entity_poly.entity_id
_entity_poly.type
_entity_poly.pdbx_seq_one_letter_code
_entity_poly.pdbx_strand_id
1 'polypeptide(L)'
;MKRWLLILILLLPLAGTAQNHAFDEFYQSYAAETNVRSIELGRKMMEMMRRDADPELARLLDGIRSIRILAAQKPYPFLFRAQAYKVARDKAFELISRTDSKGPSVSFYFIEGSGERLSELLMLSDGDEEFIVLDICGVFDVRDISRLTQLGITSPAADGKP
;
A
#
# COMPACT_ATOMS: atom_id res chain seq x y z
N MET A 1 29.40 9.88 44.57
CA MET A 1 29.65 9.38 43.20
C MET A 1 28.54 8.42 42.72
N LYS A 2 27.27 8.67 42.99
CA LYS A 2 26.15 7.78 42.58
C LYS A 2 25.02 8.50 41.79
N ARG A 3 25.29 9.72 41.32
CA ARG A 3 24.26 10.54 40.66
C ARG A 3 24.43 10.66 39.14
N TRP A 4 25.46 10.05 38.56
CA TRP A 4 25.76 10.12 37.10
C TRP A 4 25.31 8.87 36.34
N LEU A 5 24.85 7.82 37.04
CA LEU A 5 24.45 6.55 36.43
C LEU A 5 22.98 6.53 35.98
N LEU A 6 22.18 7.55 36.32
CA LEU A 6 20.78 7.64 35.98
C LEU A 6 20.48 8.39 34.66
N ILE A 7 21.50 9.00 34.03
CA ILE A 7 21.32 9.78 32.77
C ILE A 7 21.57 8.92 31.51
N LEU A 8 22.13 7.72 31.67
CA LEU A 8 22.50 6.85 30.54
C LEU A 8 21.34 5.96 30.04
N ILE A 9 20.19 5.94 30.71
CA ILE A 9 19.05 5.07 30.35
C ILE A 9 18.04 5.77 29.42
N LEU A 10 18.20 7.07 29.13
CA LEU A 10 17.23 7.85 28.35
C LEU A 10 17.56 7.99 26.85
N LEU A 11 18.51 7.20 26.34
CA LEU A 11 18.88 7.18 24.92
C LEU A 11 18.66 5.80 24.29
N LEU A 12 17.55 5.13 24.62
CA LEU A 12 17.05 4.08 23.75
C LEU A 12 16.36 4.79 22.58
N PRO A 13 16.88 4.68 21.34
CA PRO A 13 16.10 5.08 20.19
C PRO A 13 14.86 4.19 20.21
N LEU A 14 13.70 4.79 20.39
CA LEU A 14 12.44 4.20 19.96
C LEU A 14 12.63 3.93 18.46
N ALA A 15 12.99 2.69 18.13
CA ALA A 15 12.87 2.16 16.79
C ALA A 15 11.36 2.09 16.50
N GLY A 16 10.74 3.27 16.33
CA GLY A 16 9.45 3.40 15.74
C GLY A 16 9.56 2.77 14.35
N THR A 17 8.74 1.76 14.08
CA THR A 17 8.52 1.28 12.72
C THR A 17 8.30 2.52 11.87
N ALA A 18 9.23 2.80 10.97
CA ALA A 18 9.11 3.88 10.01
C ALA A 18 7.90 3.53 9.12
N GLN A 19 6.72 4.03 9.51
CA GLN A 19 5.60 4.08 8.61
C GLN A 19 6.02 4.96 7.43
N ASN A 20 5.68 4.55 6.23
CA ASN A 20 6.04 5.31 5.05
C ASN A 20 5.25 6.62 5.04
N HIS A 21 5.82 7.66 5.62
CA HIS A 21 5.25 9.00 5.67
C HIS A 21 4.93 9.56 4.28
N ALA A 22 5.69 9.17 3.26
CA ALA A 22 5.50 9.67 1.89
C ALA A 22 4.14 9.24 1.31
N PHE A 23 3.72 7.99 1.53
CA PHE A 23 2.39 7.54 1.09
C PHE A 23 1.28 8.16 1.95
N ASP A 24 1.48 8.30 3.25
CA ASP A 24 0.50 8.92 4.15
C ASP A 24 0.19 10.36 3.74
N GLU A 25 1.21 11.16 3.46
CA GLU A 25 1.05 12.54 2.97
C GLU A 25 0.34 12.59 1.61
N PHE A 26 0.71 11.70 0.71
CA PHE A 26 0.08 11.58 -0.60
C PHE A 26 -1.41 11.21 -0.47
N TYR A 27 -1.73 10.19 0.34
CA TYR A 27 -3.10 9.76 0.58
C TYR A 27 -3.96 10.89 1.14
N GLN A 28 -3.49 11.57 2.19
CA GLN A 28 -4.21 12.68 2.81
C GLN A 28 -4.42 13.85 1.84
N SER A 29 -3.47 14.11 0.96
CA SER A 29 -3.57 15.21 -0.01
C SER A 29 -4.64 14.98 -1.08
N TYR A 30 -4.94 13.73 -1.40
CA TYR A 30 -5.81 13.42 -2.56
C TYR A 30 -7.09 12.65 -2.21
N ALA A 31 -7.22 12.09 -1.01
CA ALA A 31 -8.38 11.25 -0.64
C ALA A 31 -9.74 11.98 -0.67
N ALA A 32 -9.73 13.31 -0.55
CA ALA A 32 -10.93 14.15 -0.56
C ALA A 32 -11.17 14.89 -1.91
N GLU A 33 -10.31 14.67 -2.91
CA GLU A 33 -10.43 15.32 -4.22
C GLU A 33 -11.62 14.78 -5.02
N THR A 34 -12.32 15.65 -5.74
CA THR A 34 -13.59 15.34 -6.41
C THR A 34 -13.46 14.22 -7.46
N ASN A 35 -12.33 14.16 -8.17
CA ASN A 35 -12.10 13.15 -9.21
C ASN A 35 -11.29 11.94 -8.71
N VAL A 36 -11.21 11.76 -7.39
CA VAL A 36 -10.51 10.64 -6.77
C VAL A 36 -11.47 9.85 -5.90
N ARG A 37 -11.57 8.55 -6.17
CA ARG A 37 -12.21 7.61 -5.25
C ARG A 37 -11.17 7.12 -4.27
N SER A 38 -11.46 7.22 -2.98
CA SER A 38 -10.61 6.70 -1.91
C SER A 38 -11.29 5.54 -1.19
N ILE A 39 -10.53 4.49 -0.92
CA ILE A 39 -10.95 3.36 -0.11
C ILE A 39 -9.87 3.12 0.94
N GLU A 40 -10.30 2.96 2.19
CA GLU A 40 -9.42 2.58 3.29
C GLU A 40 -10.03 1.42 4.07
N LEU A 41 -9.32 0.31 4.11
CA LEU A 41 -9.68 -0.90 4.84
C LEU A 41 -8.66 -1.09 5.96
N GLY A 42 -9.08 -0.86 7.18
CA GLY A 42 -8.25 -1.04 8.37
C GLY A 42 -8.38 -2.44 8.98
N ARG A 43 -7.64 -2.67 10.06
CA ARG A 43 -7.56 -3.96 10.76
C ARG A 43 -8.93 -4.59 11.05
N LYS A 44 -9.89 -3.81 11.51
CA LYS A 44 -11.23 -4.33 11.85
C LYS A 44 -11.94 -4.92 10.63
N MET A 45 -11.78 -4.31 9.46
CA MET A 45 -12.34 -4.83 8.22
C MET A 45 -11.63 -6.14 7.81
N MET A 46 -10.30 -6.20 7.95
CA MET A 46 -9.55 -7.45 7.72
C MET A 46 -10.03 -8.58 8.63
N GLU A 47 -10.28 -8.30 9.90
CA GLU A 47 -10.83 -9.28 10.85
C GLU A 47 -12.24 -9.77 10.46
N MET A 48 -13.08 -8.89 9.92
CA MET A 48 -14.41 -9.27 9.42
C MET A 48 -14.30 -10.15 8.17
N MET A 49 -13.50 -9.76 7.19
CA MET A 49 -13.28 -10.51 5.96
C MET A 49 -12.70 -11.90 6.22
N ARG A 50 -11.82 -12.01 7.22
CA ARG A 50 -11.19 -13.28 7.62
C ARG A 50 -12.19 -14.34 8.07
N ARG A 51 -13.32 -13.95 8.65
CA ARG A 51 -14.32 -14.90 9.19
C ARG A 51 -14.95 -15.77 8.10
N ASP A 52 -15.10 -15.21 6.90
CA ASP A 52 -15.74 -15.86 5.76
C ASP A 52 -14.71 -16.34 4.72
N ALA A 53 -13.42 -16.16 5.00
CA ALA A 53 -12.32 -16.52 4.12
C ALA A 53 -11.90 -17.99 4.28
N ASP A 54 -11.39 -18.58 3.19
CA ASP A 54 -10.69 -19.86 3.28
C ASP A 54 -9.41 -19.74 4.15
N PRO A 55 -8.83 -20.86 4.63
CA PRO A 55 -7.69 -20.82 5.57
C PRO A 55 -6.45 -20.08 5.04
N GLU A 56 -6.23 -20.09 3.73
CA GLU A 56 -5.06 -19.42 3.14
C GLU A 56 -5.27 -17.92 3.03
N LEU A 57 -6.47 -17.51 2.60
CA LEU A 57 -6.86 -16.11 2.58
C LEU A 57 -6.93 -15.54 4.00
N ALA A 58 -7.49 -16.30 4.95
CA ALA A 58 -7.52 -15.89 6.36
C ALA A 58 -6.13 -15.61 6.91
N ARG A 59 -5.14 -16.47 6.59
CA ARG A 59 -3.75 -16.26 6.99
C ARG A 59 -3.14 -14.99 6.37
N LEU A 60 -3.42 -14.73 5.10
CA LEU A 60 -2.98 -13.51 4.44
C LEU A 60 -3.57 -12.27 5.09
N LEU A 61 -4.89 -12.27 5.34
CA LEU A 61 -5.59 -11.15 5.97
C LEU A 61 -5.11 -10.87 7.41
N ASP A 62 -4.67 -11.91 8.15
CA ASP A 62 -4.04 -11.74 9.47
C ASP A 62 -2.73 -10.94 9.39
N GLY A 63 -1.99 -11.07 8.31
CA GLY A 63 -0.75 -10.33 8.08
C GLY A 63 -0.98 -8.87 7.64
N ILE A 64 -2.13 -8.55 7.04
CA ILE A 64 -2.43 -7.22 6.51
C ILE A 64 -2.98 -6.33 7.62
N ARG A 65 -2.39 -5.15 7.76
CA ARG A 65 -2.80 -4.12 8.72
C ARG A 65 -3.77 -3.12 8.10
N SER A 66 -3.52 -2.71 6.88
CA SER A 66 -4.36 -1.78 6.13
C SER A 66 -4.19 -1.96 4.62
N ILE A 67 -5.26 -1.65 3.89
CA ILE A 67 -5.27 -1.49 2.44
C ILE A 67 -5.85 -0.12 2.14
N ARG A 68 -5.15 0.67 1.33
CA ARG A 68 -5.60 2.00 0.89
C ARG A 68 -5.52 2.10 -0.62
N ILE A 69 -6.56 2.63 -1.22
CA ILE A 69 -6.67 2.78 -2.67
C ILE A 69 -7.06 4.22 -2.98
N LEU A 70 -6.36 4.82 -3.93
CA LEU A 70 -6.76 6.05 -4.59
C LEU A 70 -6.90 5.77 -6.09
N ALA A 71 -8.09 5.97 -6.63
CA ALA A 71 -8.37 5.82 -8.05
C ALA A 71 -8.80 7.17 -8.62
N ALA A 72 -7.90 7.82 -9.35
CA ALA A 72 -8.12 9.11 -9.97
C ALA A 72 -8.60 8.93 -11.41
N GLN A 73 -9.70 9.59 -11.77
CA GLN A 73 -10.21 9.66 -13.15
C GLN A 73 -9.79 10.95 -13.82
N LYS A 74 -9.63 10.95 -15.13
CA LYS A 74 -9.38 12.18 -15.90
C LYS A 74 -10.56 13.16 -15.82
N PRO A 75 -10.27 14.47 -15.73
CA PRO A 75 -8.94 15.08 -15.60
C PRO A 75 -8.36 14.83 -14.20
N TYR A 76 -7.12 14.34 -14.14
CA TYR A 76 -6.45 14.07 -12.87
C TYR A 76 -6.24 15.34 -12.06
N PRO A 77 -6.31 15.29 -10.71
CA PRO A 77 -5.88 16.38 -9.87
C PRO A 77 -4.44 16.79 -10.19
N PHE A 78 -4.16 18.08 -10.01
CA PHE A 78 -2.84 18.62 -10.31
C PHE A 78 -1.74 17.87 -9.56
N LEU A 79 -0.72 17.47 -10.28
CA LEU A 79 0.43 16.70 -9.78
C LEU A 79 0.11 15.28 -9.24
N PHE A 80 -1.12 14.81 -9.24
CA PHE A 80 -1.47 13.49 -8.69
C PHE A 80 -0.53 12.38 -9.19
N ARG A 81 -0.45 12.23 -10.51
CA ARG A 81 0.38 11.22 -11.17
C ARG A 81 1.87 11.39 -10.85
N ALA A 82 2.37 12.64 -10.90
CA ALA A 82 3.78 12.94 -10.61
C ALA A 82 4.14 12.64 -9.15
N GLN A 83 3.26 12.94 -8.22
CA GLN A 83 3.45 12.66 -6.80
C GLN A 83 3.34 11.17 -6.48
N ALA A 84 2.43 10.42 -7.13
CA ALA A 84 2.36 8.97 -6.99
C ALA A 84 3.69 8.31 -7.40
N TYR A 85 4.26 8.71 -8.54
CA TYR A 85 5.58 8.23 -8.95
C TYR A 85 6.72 8.71 -8.04
N LYS A 86 6.58 9.88 -7.39
CA LYS A 86 7.55 10.34 -6.39
C LYS A 86 7.54 9.45 -5.17
N VAL A 87 6.35 9.05 -4.68
CA VAL A 87 6.22 8.08 -3.58
C VAL A 87 6.90 6.76 -3.93
N ALA A 88 6.62 6.21 -5.13
CA ALA A 88 7.21 4.95 -5.59
C ALA A 88 8.74 5.00 -5.76
N ARG A 89 9.33 6.20 -5.89
CA ARG A 89 10.79 6.42 -5.97
C ARG A 89 11.42 6.76 -4.62
N ASP A 90 10.64 6.76 -3.55
CA ASP A 90 11.20 6.87 -2.20
C ASP A 90 12.24 5.77 -1.97
N LYS A 91 13.30 6.10 -1.25
CA LYS A 91 14.46 5.20 -1.08
C LYS A 91 14.12 3.90 -0.36
N ALA A 92 12.99 3.84 0.34
CA ALA A 92 12.54 2.65 1.03
C ALA A 92 11.89 1.63 0.08
N PHE A 93 11.36 2.07 -1.08
CA PHE A 93 10.70 1.19 -2.03
C PHE A 93 11.66 0.60 -3.06
N GLU A 94 11.53 -0.69 -3.31
CA GLU A 94 12.20 -1.42 -4.39
C GLU A 94 11.19 -1.90 -5.42
N LEU A 95 11.54 -1.79 -6.71
CA LEU A 95 10.69 -2.26 -7.81
C LEU A 95 10.76 -3.79 -7.91
N ILE A 96 9.60 -4.46 -7.78
CA ILE A 96 9.47 -5.91 -8.02
C ILE A 96 9.30 -6.19 -9.52
N SER A 97 8.32 -5.54 -10.13
CA SER A 97 7.95 -5.77 -11.52
C SER A 97 7.27 -4.57 -12.14
N ARG A 98 7.40 -4.48 -13.47
CA ARG A 98 6.65 -3.55 -14.30
C ARG A 98 6.14 -4.29 -15.53
N THR A 99 4.89 -4.09 -15.86
CA THR A 99 4.28 -4.64 -17.07
C THR A 99 3.88 -3.48 -17.96
N ASP A 100 4.51 -3.40 -19.12
CA ASP A 100 4.16 -2.47 -20.20
C ASP A 100 3.48 -3.30 -21.30
N SER A 101 2.16 -3.37 -21.25
CA SER A 101 1.34 -4.06 -22.24
C SER A 101 0.49 -3.06 -23.04
N LYS A 102 -0.34 -3.56 -23.97
CA LYS A 102 -1.28 -2.71 -24.73
C LYS A 102 -2.43 -2.11 -23.87
N GLY A 103 -2.37 -2.30 -22.55
CA GLY A 103 -3.28 -1.77 -21.56
C GLY A 103 -2.56 -0.88 -20.54
N PRO A 104 -3.11 -0.71 -19.34
CA PRO A 104 -2.49 0.06 -18.28
C PRO A 104 -1.07 -0.46 -17.95
N SER A 105 -0.12 0.43 -17.78
CA SER A 105 1.19 0.07 -17.22
C SER A 105 1.05 -0.18 -15.73
N VAL A 106 1.36 -1.39 -15.28
CA VAL A 106 1.26 -1.76 -13.86
C VAL A 106 2.66 -1.98 -13.30
N SER A 107 2.94 -1.32 -12.19
CA SER A 107 4.22 -1.44 -11.48
C SER A 107 3.98 -1.79 -10.02
N PHE A 108 4.77 -2.72 -9.50
CA PHE A 108 4.76 -3.13 -8.10
C PHE A 108 6.07 -2.76 -7.44
N TYR A 109 5.98 -2.15 -6.29
CA TYR A 109 7.09 -1.77 -5.43
C TYR A 109 6.86 -2.33 -4.02
N PHE A 110 7.93 -2.60 -3.30
CA PHE A 110 7.83 -3.15 -1.94
C PHE A 110 8.83 -2.50 -0.98
N ILE A 111 8.53 -2.62 0.29
CA ILE A 111 9.47 -2.39 1.38
C ILE A 111 9.70 -3.71 2.09
N GLU A 112 10.97 -4.11 2.23
CA GLU A 112 11.33 -5.30 2.99
C GLU A 112 10.96 -5.14 4.47
N GLY A 113 10.47 -6.22 5.04
CA GLY A 113 10.24 -6.36 6.47
C GLY A 113 11.35 -7.20 7.11
N SER A 114 11.02 -7.87 8.19
CA SER A 114 11.93 -8.80 8.84
C SER A 114 11.89 -10.19 8.19
N GLY A 115 13.05 -10.76 7.91
CA GLY A 115 13.19 -12.02 7.18
C GLY A 115 12.88 -11.86 5.68
N GLU A 116 12.27 -12.85 5.06
CA GLU A 116 11.85 -12.81 3.64
C GLU A 116 10.43 -12.25 3.45
N ARG A 117 9.97 -11.41 4.38
CA ARG A 117 8.62 -10.86 4.35
C ARG A 117 8.63 -9.40 3.92
N LEU A 118 7.53 -8.99 3.32
CA LEU A 118 7.28 -7.59 2.99
C LEU A 118 6.59 -6.90 4.17
N SER A 119 6.89 -5.62 4.37
CA SER A 119 6.21 -4.74 5.30
C SER A 119 5.23 -3.80 4.63
N GLU A 120 5.41 -3.55 3.33
CA GLU A 120 4.56 -2.69 2.53
C GLU A 120 4.65 -3.07 1.05
N LEU A 121 3.53 -2.99 0.34
CA LEU A 121 3.43 -3.16 -1.10
C LEU A 121 2.70 -1.96 -1.70
N LEU A 122 3.32 -1.30 -2.67
CA LEU A 122 2.73 -0.22 -3.44
C LEU A 122 2.55 -0.68 -4.89
N MET A 123 1.32 -0.55 -5.41
CA MET A 123 1.02 -0.77 -6.82
C MET A 123 0.61 0.54 -7.47
N LEU A 124 1.18 0.82 -8.64
CA LEU A 124 0.73 1.89 -9.53
C LEU A 124 0.18 1.25 -10.81
N SER A 125 -1.06 1.57 -11.15
CA SER A 125 -1.68 1.23 -12.44
C SER A 125 -1.96 2.51 -13.22
N ASP A 126 -1.21 2.71 -14.29
CA ASP A 126 -1.21 3.93 -15.11
C ASP A 126 -1.95 3.65 -16.42
N GLY A 127 -3.24 3.92 -16.42
CA GLY A 127 -4.12 3.76 -17.58
C GLY A 127 -4.45 5.07 -18.27
N ASP A 128 -5.10 4.96 -19.44
CA ASP A 128 -5.46 6.12 -20.25
C ASP A 128 -6.54 6.98 -19.60
N GLU A 129 -7.52 6.37 -18.93
CA GLU A 129 -8.67 7.04 -18.32
C GLU A 129 -8.62 7.10 -16.79
N GLU A 130 -7.91 6.18 -16.16
CA GLU A 130 -7.83 6.05 -14.73
C GLU A 130 -6.39 5.76 -14.28
N PHE A 131 -5.98 6.41 -13.19
CA PHE A 131 -4.71 6.14 -12.52
C PHE A 131 -4.98 5.64 -11.10
N ILE A 132 -4.48 4.44 -10.78
CA ILE A 132 -4.74 3.81 -9.48
C ILE A 132 -3.44 3.68 -8.69
N VAL A 133 -3.54 4.03 -7.43
CA VAL A 133 -2.50 3.78 -6.42
C VAL A 133 -3.11 2.89 -5.35
N LEU A 134 -2.51 1.72 -5.14
CA LEU A 134 -2.87 0.78 -4.08
C LEU A 134 -1.68 0.64 -3.14
N ASP A 135 -1.93 0.81 -1.85
CA ASP A 135 -0.97 0.60 -0.78
C ASP A 135 -1.46 -0.48 0.18
N ILE A 136 -0.63 -1.45 0.47
CA ILE A 136 -0.90 -2.55 1.41
C ILE A 136 0.19 -2.56 2.46
N CYS A 137 -0.19 -2.26 3.71
CA CYS A 137 0.71 -2.33 4.85
C CYS A 137 0.45 -3.58 5.68
N GLY A 138 1.52 -4.25 6.13
CA GLY A 138 1.40 -5.45 6.97
C GLY A 138 2.66 -6.27 6.98
N VAL A 139 2.53 -7.54 7.31
CA VAL A 139 3.61 -8.52 7.25
C VAL A 139 3.12 -9.72 6.43
N PHE A 140 3.56 -9.81 5.19
CA PHE A 140 3.09 -10.83 4.25
C PHE A 140 4.22 -11.33 3.35
N ASP A 141 4.00 -12.46 2.67
CA ASP A 141 4.97 -13.06 1.76
C ASP A 141 4.75 -12.52 0.33
N VAL A 142 5.82 -12.39 -0.46
CA VAL A 142 5.75 -12.05 -1.89
C VAL A 142 4.83 -13.00 -2.65
N ARG A 143 4.80 -14.28 -2.27
CA ARG A 143 3.95 -15.29 -2.89
C ARG A 143 2.44 -15.04 -2.70
N ASP A 144 2.09 -14.29 -1.68
CA ASP A 144 0.69 -13.96 -1.38
C ASP A 144 0.15 -12.83 -2.29
N ILE A 145 1.03 -12.08 -2.99
CA ILE A 145 0.64 -10.98 -3.90
C ILE A 145 -0.28 -11.50 -5.02
N SER A 146 0.00 -12.68 -5.59
CA SER A 146 -0.83 -13.27 -6.63
C SER A 146 -2.26 -13.55 -6.18
N ARG A 147 -2.49 -13.78 -4.90
CA ARG A 147 -3.82 -14.00 -4.30
C ARG A 147 -4.56 -12.68 -4.08
N LEU A 148 -3.83 -11.62 -3.74
CA LEU A 148 -4.41 -10.27 -3.63
C LEU A 148 -4.98 -9.81 -4.98
N THR A 149 -4.35 -10.19 -6.09
CA THR A 149 -4.89 -9.93 -7.44
C THR A 149 -6.19 -10.68 -7.70
N GLN A 150 -6.36 -11.89 -7.18
CA GLN A 150 -7.60 -12.68 -7.31
C GLN A 150 -8.78 -12.11 -6.51
N LEU A 151 -8.51 -11.34 -5.46
CA LEU A 151 -9.55 -10.64 -4.68
C LEU A 151 -10.18 -9.45 -5.42
N GLY A 152 -9.77 -9.17 -6.67
CA GLY A 152 -10.25 -8.03 -7.44
C GLY A 152 -9.77 -6.66 -6.91
N ILE A 153 -8.91 -6.65 -5.89
CA ILE A 153 -8.38 -5.41 -5.29
C ILE A 153 -7.48 -4.66 -6.28
N THR A 154 -6.88 -5.40 -7.21
CA THR A 154 -5.95 -4.85 -8.20
C THR A 154 -6.56 -4.62 -9.58
N SER A 155 -7.83 -4.96 -9.78
CA SER A 155 -8.56 -4.72 -11.02
C SER A 155 -9.79 -3.87 -10.73
N PRO A 156 -9.77 -2.57 -11.00
CA PRO A 156 -10.98 -1.78 -10.99
C PRO A 156 -11.83 -2.17 -12.20
N ALA A 157 -12.98 -2.78 -11.90
CA ALA A 157 -14.15 -2.84 -12.76
C ALA A 157 -13.94 -3.34 -14.20
N ALA A 158 -13.92 -4.65 -14.37
CA ALA A 158 -14.46 -5.27 -15.57
C ALA A 158 -15.96 -5.62 -15.37
N ASP A 159 -16.72 -4.83 -14.62
CA ASP A 159 -18.17 -5.00 -14.47
C ASP A 159 -18.92 -3.71 -14.70
N GLY A 160 -19.02 -3.40 -15.97
CA GLY A 160 -19.90 -2.38 -16.53
C GLY A 160 -20.36 -2.81 -17.91
N LYS A 161 -21.10 -3.94 -18.02
CA LYS A 161 -21.85 -4.23 -19.23
C LYS A 161 -23.30 -4.49 -18.86
N PRO A 162 -24.24 -3.75 -19.50
CA PRO A 162 -25.67 -3.85 -19.26
C PRO A 162 -26.24 -5.21 -19.65
#